data_6e52f97b09387f3daa44bd88a4154c11
#
_entry.id   6e52f97b09387f3daa44bd88a4154c11
#
_cell.length_a   1.000
_cell.length_b   1.000
_cell.length_c   1.000
_cell.angle_alpha   90.00
_cell.angle_beta   90.00
_cell.angle_gamma   90.00
#
_symmetry.space_group_name_H-M   'P 1'
#
loop_
_entity.id
_entity.type
_entity.pdbx_description
1 polymer ?
#
loop_
_entity_poly.entity_id
_entity_poly.type
_entity_poly.pdbx_seq_one_letter_code
_entity_poly.pdbx_strand_id
1 'polypeptide(L)'
;LKKKQGFIFKNITKGTKYPLIDVEMPELFRDVFPYTEVCKVKFDHKIELIDPPEEIYITDTTFRDGQQSRPPFTVKQIEDLYDFMHRLGGTNGVIKQCEFFLYTDKDRDAVEKCKEKSYRHPEITGWIRSNKEDLQRVKDLSLKETGILTSVSDYHIFMKLKKTRSQALGDYIRIVEHALEHNIIPRCHFEDITRADIYGFCVPFAQALMNISEDAKMPIKIRLCDTLGIGITYPGAALPRSIGKIVRAMIDDAGVPSEYLEWHGHNDFHKVIINSVSAWLYGCTYVNGTLLGIGERTGNAPIEGLVMEYISLTGDENGMDTTVITEIRNYFEKEMGHHIPRSQPLVGMDFNTTAAGVHIDGVVKNEEIYASFDSKRILNRPIAVNITDKSGLAGIAHWINSRFALLGKDRIEKTHPGIAKINKWIIKQYDEGRITFISDDEMEHFARRYITEIFVSEFELLKKRAYDMAAHLIEKYIEDMPIKSMAPEQQEETLKSIVGEYPYIQFAYTVNSEGIKITKNITQAVDRAKYYKIGLHEDFSDRDWFINPTKTGKISVTDLYSSKITGALCVTVSGPIRDEVGEIVGVLGLDIRFEDLTKAEA
;
A
#
# COMPACT_ATOMS: atom_id res chain seq x y z
N LEU A 1 24.68 -13.36 -3.47
CA LEU A 1 25.43 -14.20 -4.41
C LEU A 1 26.73 -13.49 -4.78
N LYS A 2 27.86 -13.82 -4.10
CA LYS A 2 29.18 -13.29 -4.47
C LYS A 2 29.51 -13.79 -5.87
N LYS A 3 29.91 -12.88 -6.77
CA LYS A 3 30.40 -13.22 -8.11
C LYS A 3 31.33 -14.42 -8.02
N LYS A 4 30.89 -15.57 -8.53
CA LYS A 4 31.80 -16.68 -8.87
C LYS A 4 32.54 -16.25 -10.11
N GLN A 5 33.81 -15.91 -10.01
CA GLN A 5 34.69 -15.74 -11.15
C GLN A 5 34.74 -17.07 -11.91
N GLY A 6 34.32 -17.05 -13.16
CA GLY A 6 34.53 -18.11 -14.10
C GLY A 6 33.41 -19.14 -14.23
N PHE A 7 32.22 -18.72 -14.70
CA PHE A 7 31.36 -19.67 -15.39
C PHE A 7 31.98 -19.94 -16.77
N ILE A 8 32.52 -21.13 -16.92
CA ILE A 8 32.74 -21.72 -18.25
C ILE A 8 31.34 -21.96 -18.79
N PHE A 9 30.93 -21.23 -19.84
CA PHE A 9 29.82 -21.64 -20.67
C PHE A 9 30.03 -23.12 -20.99
N LYS A 10 29.28 -24.01 -20.36
CA LYS A 10 29.18 -25.38 -20.87
C LYS A 10 28.64 -25.21 -22.27
N ASN A 11 29.46 -25.46 -23.28
CA ASN A 11 28.98 -25.66 -24.64
C ASN A 11 27.74 -26.54 -24.50
N ILE A 12 26.61 -26.09 -25.05
CA ILE A 12 25.41 -26.90 -25.16
C ILE A 12 25.83 -28.15 -25.87
N THR A 13 26.26 -29.17 -25.11
CA THR A 13 26.51 -30.49 -25.67
C THR A 13 25.16 -30.88 -26.23
N LYS A 14 25.10 -31.15 -27.54
CA LYS A 14 23.93 -31.72 -28.19
C LYS A 14 23.49 -32.92 -27.34
N GLY A 15 22.63 -32.66 -26.40
CA GLY A 15 22.21 -33.58 -25.36
C GLY A 15 21.44 -34.75 -25.95
N THR A 16 21.19 -35.76 -25.17
CA THR A 16 20.31 -36.87 -25.52
C THR A 16 19.01 -36.33 -26.09
N LYS A 17 18.66 -36.70 -27.32
CA LYS A 17 17.37 -36.36 -27.90
C LYS A 17 16.28 -37.16 -27.19
N TYR A 18 15.32 -36.44 -26.62
CA TYR A 18 14.14 -37.06 -26.02
C TYR A 18 13.01 -37.06 -27.06
N PRO A 19 12.50 -38.24 -27.47
CA PRO A 19 11.39 -38.31 -28.41
C PRO A 19 10.09 -37.86 -27.73
N LEU A 20 9.24 -37.18 -28.48
CA LEU A 20 7.85 -36.98 -28.05
C LEU A 20 7.20 -38.37 -27.87
N ILE A 21 6.62 -38.61 -26.71
CA ILE A 21 5.86 -39.83 -26.43
C ILE A 21 4.38 -39.49 -26.63
N ASP A 22 3.86 -39.84 -27.79
CA ASP A 22 2.41 -39.74 -28.01
C ASP A 22 1.71 -40.93 -27.34
N VAL A 23 0.60 -40.68 -26.70
CA VAL A 23 -0.15 -41.69 -25.96
C VAL A 23 -1.61 -41.73 -26.43
N GLU A 24 -2.22 -42.92 -26.46
CA GLU A 24 -3.63 -43.09 -26.83
C GLU A 24 -4.59 -42.60 -25.77
N MET A 25 -4.20 -42.71 -24.51
CA MET A 25 -4.97 -42.28 -23.35
C MET A 25 -4.18 -41.28 -22.52
N PRO A 26 -4.84 -40.26 -21.90
CA PRO A 26 -4.13 -39.25 -21.13
C PRO A 26 -3.44 -39.83 -19.89
N GLU A 27 -2.19 -39.45 -19.66
CA GLU A 27 -1.48 -39.71 -18.39
C GLU A 27 -1.91 -38.69 -17.34
N LEU A 28 -2.77 -39.11 -16.46
CA LEU A 28 -3.34 -38.23 -15.43
C LEU A 28 -2.66 -38.37 -14.06
N PHE A 29 -1.61 -39.20 -13.96
CA PHE A 29 -0.89 -39.45 -12.71
C PHE A 29 -1.83 -39.67 -11.51
N ARG A 30 -2.86 -40.56 -11.67
CA ARG A 30 -3.93 -40.74 -10.67
C ARG A 30 -3.45 -41.23 -9.31
N ASP A 31 -2.29 -41.84 -9.25
CA ASP A 31 -1.60 -42.25 -8.03
C ASP A 31 -1.00 -41.05 -7.24
N VAL A 32 -0.80 -39.91 -7.89
CA VAL A 32 -0.37 -38.62 -7.31
C VAL A 32 -1.58 -37.67 -7.19
N PHE A 33 -2.46 -37.65 -8.20
CA PHE A 33 -3.61 -36.76 -8.29
C PHE A 33 -4.92 -37.52 -8.34
N PRO A 34 -5.38 -38.13 -7.22
CA PRO A 34 -6.59 -38.96 -7.20
C PRO A 34 -7.89 -38.19 -7.44
N TYR A 35 -7.91 -36.88 -7.33
CA TYR A 35 -9.01 -35.92 -7.41
C TYR A 35 -9.96 -35.94 -6.19
N THR A 36 -10.36 -37.11 -5.73
CA THR A 36 -11.24 -37.29 -4.55
C THR A 36 -10.51 -37.14 -3.22
N GLU A 37 -9.19 -37.03 -3.25
CA GLU A 37 -8.32 -36.83 -2.11
C GLU A 37 -7.32 -35.71 -2.42
N VAL A 38 -6.63 -35.19 -1.38
CA VAL A 38 -5.53 -34.23 -1.58
C VAL A 38 -4.41 -34.88 -2.39
N CYS A 39 -3.79 -34.12 -3.29
CA CYS A 39 -2.69 -34.60 -4.10
C CYS A 39 -1.51 -35.08 -3.23
N LYS A 40 -0.95 -36.24 -3.59
CA LYS A 40 0.09 -36.94 -2.81
C LYS A 40 1.48 -36.44 -3.21
N VAL A 41 2.43 -36.57 -2.28
CA VAL A 41 3.86 -36.34 -2.54
C VAL A 41 4.53 -37.70 -2.66
N LYS A 42 5.25 -37.91 -3.78
CA LYS A 42 6.13 -39.05 -3.96
C LYS A 42 7.59 -38.62 -3.81
N PHE A 43 8.42 -39.54 -3.36
CA PHE A 43 9.87 -39.36 -3.24
C PHE A 43 10.57 -40.44 -4.03
N ASP A 44 11.57 -40.05 -4.80
CA ASP A 44 12.51 -40.96 -5.48
C ASP A 44 13.92 -40.91 -4.87
N HIS A 45 14.09 -40.05 -3.82
CA HIS A 45 15.33 -39.84 -3.06
C HIS A 45 16.52 -39.32 -3.88
N LYS A 46 16.29 -38.87 -5.12
CA LYS A 46 17.29 -38.16 -5.93
C LYS A 46 17.20 -36.68 -5.61
N ILE A 47 18.34 -36.08 -5.26
CA ILE A 47 18.43 -34.67 -4.85
C ILE A 47 19.10 -33.89 -5.97
N GLU A 48 18.46 -32.84 -6.44
CA GLU A 48 19.07 -31.84 -7.30
C GLU A 48 19.83 -30.82 -6.44
N LEU A 49 21.01 -30.43 -6.91
CA LEU A 49 21.78 -29.36 -6.28
C LEU A 49 21.32 -28.00 -6.80
N ILE A 50 21.34 -27.00 -5.93
CA ILE A 50 21.08 -25.62 -6.34
C ILE A 50 22.21 -25.14 -7.27
N ASP A 51 21.82 -24.45 -8.35
CA ASP A 51 22.71 -23.88 -9.35
C ASP A 51 22.07 -22.59 -9.89
N PRO A 52 22.06 -21.52 -9.07
CA PRO A 52 21.38 -20.27 -9.45
C PRO A 52 22.12 -19.57 -10.58
N PRO A 53 21.39 -18.85 -11.45
CA PRO A 53 21.99 -18.02 -12.49
C PRO A 53 22.79 -16.86 -11.87
N GLU A 54 23.63 -16.22 -12.67
CA GLU A 54 24.45 -15.08 -12.22
C GLU A 54 23.57 -13.90 -11.78
N GLU A 55 22.48 -13.67 -12.49
CA GLU A 55 21.50 -12.61 -12.20
C GLU A 55 20.09 -13.20 -12.11
N ILE A 56 19.29 -12.65 -11.19
CA ILE A 56 17.88 -13.01 -11.01
C ILE A 56 17.01 -11.75 -11.14
N TYR A 57 15.78 -11.93 -11.60
CA TYR A 57 14.85 -10.83 -11.85
C TYR A 57 13.41 -11.22 -11.55
N ILE A 58 12.58 -10.20 -11.36
CA ILE A 58 11.12 -10.31 -11.18
C ILE A 58 10.43 -9.88 -12.47
N THR A 59 9.34 -10.54 -12.82
CA THR A 59 8.40 -10.09 -13.85
C THR A 59 7.00 -9.96 -13.24
N ASP A 60 6.21 -9.07 -13.80
CA ASP A 60 4.86 -8.79 -13.35
C ASP A 60 3.79 -9.34 -14.29
N THR A 61 2.69 -9.82 -13.72
CA THR A 61 1.47 -10.20 -14.43
C THR A 61 0.20 -9.62 -13.77
N THR A 62 0.34 -8.53 -13.00
CA THR A 62 -0.78 -7.82 -12.36
C THR A 62 -1.83 -7.38 -13.38
N PHE A 63 -1.37 -6.90 -14.55
CA PHE A 63 -2.23 -6.38 -15.61
C PHE A 63 -2.82 -7.47 -16.52
N ARG A 64 -2.49 -8.73 -16.27
CA ARG A 64 -3.08 -9.88 -16.95
C ARG A 64 -3.73 -10.83 -15.94
N ASP A 65 -2.96 -11.63 -15.20
CA ASP A 65 -3.49 -12.63 -14.26
C ASP A 65 -4.17 -11.97 -13.05
N GLY A 66 -3.58 -10.88 -12.55
CA GLY A 66 -4.15 -10.10 -11.46
C GLY A 66 -5.55 -9.55 -11.76
N GLN A 67 -5.85 -9.25 -13.01
CA GLN A 67 -7.18 -8.77 -13.42
C GLN A 67 -8.24 -9.87 -13.54
N GLN A 68 -7.86 -11.15 -13.58
CA GLN A 68 -8.81 -12.24 -13.77
C GLN A 68 -9.67 -12.53 -12.52
N SER A 69 -9.20 -12.19 -11.35
CA SER A 69 -9.88 -12.47 -10.08
C SER A 69 -10.67 -11.28 -9.51
N ARG A 70 -10.76 -10.19 -10.24
CA ARG A 70 -11.37 -8.95 -9.75
C ARG A 70 -12.01 -8.15 -10.89
N PRO A 71 -12.84 -7.11 -10.58
CA PRO A 71 -13.24 -6.15 -11.60
C PRO A 71 -12.01 -5.57 -12.31
N PRO A 72 -12.03 -5.45 -13.66
CA PRO A 72 -10.88 -4.95 -14.41
C PRO A 72 -10.47 -3.54 -13.97
N PHE A 73 -9.17 -3.29 -13.94
CA PHE A 73 -8.62 -1.96 -13.69
C PHE A 73 -9.06 -0.95 -14.74
N THR A 74 -9.18 0.32 -14.35
CA THR A 74 -9.30 1.43 -15.30
C THR A 74 -7.94 1.70 -15.97
N VAL A 75 -7.94 2.39 -17.11
CA VAL A 75 -6.70 2.82 -17.78
C VAL A 75 -5.80 3.61 -16.82
N LYS A 76 -6.39 4.54 -16.06
CA LYS A 76 -5.65 5.35 -15.07
C LYS A 76 -5.02 4.49 -13.96
N GLN A 77 -5.75 3.51 -13.44
CA GLN A 77 -5.21 2.60 -12.42
C GLN A 77 -4.04 1.77 -12.96
N ILE A 78 -4.12 1.28 -14.20
CA ILE A 78 -3.01 0.57 -14.84
C ILE A 78 -1.80 1.47 -15.00
N GLU A 79 -1.99 2.71 -15.45
CA GLU A 79 -0.93 3.71 -15.60
C GLU A 79 -0.23 4.00 -14.27
N ASP A 80 -1.01 4.24 -13.19
CA ASP A 80 -0.46 4.53 -11.87
C ASP A 80 0.30 3.32 -11.29
N LEU A 81 -0.26 2.11 -11.42
CA LEU A 81 0.40 0.89 -10.97
C LEU A 81 1.67 0.59 -11.77
N TYR A 82 1.71 0.93 -13.06
CA TYR A 82 2.91 0.80 -13.88
C TYR A 82 4.01 1.77 -13.43
N ASP A 83 3.65 3.01 -13.05
CA ASP A 83 4.58 3.97 -12.44
C ASP A 83 5.13 3.45 -11.10
N PHE A 84 4.30 2.84 -10.26
CA PHE A 84 4.77 2.19 -9.03
C PHE A 84 5.71 1.02 -9.32
N MET A 85 5.42 0.20 -10.34
CA MET A 85 6.31 -0.91 -10.74
C MET A 85 7.68 -0.41 -11.21
N HIS A 86 7.71 0.71 -11.95
CA HIS A 86 8.95 1.35 -12.38
C HIS A 86 9.79 1.81 -11.18
N ARG A 87 9.18 2.52 -10.24
CA ARG A 87 9.86 3.00 -9.04
C ARG A 87 10.32 1.84 -8.16
N LEU A 88 9.44 0.87 -7.91
CA LEU A 88 9.76 -0.32 -7.12
C LEU A 88 10.90 -1.14 -7.76
N GLY A 89 10.88 -1.32 -9.08
CA GLY A 89 11.91 -2.04 -9.81
C GLY A 89 13.26 -1.31 -9.88
N GLY A 90 13.25 -0.01 -9.62
CA GLY A 90 14.44 0.85 -9.54
C GLY A 90 15.17 1.05 -10.87
N THR A 91 16.24 1.83 -10.83
CA THR A 91 17.01 2.25 -12.01
C THR A 91 17.68 1.09 -12.75
N ASN A 92 18.01 0.01 -12.04
CA ASN A 92 18.60 -1.20 -12.60
C ASN A 92 17.57 -2.19 -13.15
N GLY A 93 16.28 -1.93 -12.90
CA GLY A 93 15.17 -2.70 -13.43
C GLY A 93 15.16 -4.12 -12.89
N VAL A 94 15.09 -4.30 -11.57
CA VAL A 94 14.91 -5.63 -10.95
C VAL A 94 13.57 -6.23 -11.36
N ILE A 95 12.52 -5.39 -11.51
CA ILE A 95 11.27 -5.77 -12.18
C ILE A 95 11.48 -5.51 -13.67
N LYS A 96 11.69 -6.60 -14.45
CA LYS A 96 12.09 -6.51 -15.86
C LYS A 96 10.95 -6.24 -16.81
N GLN A 97 9.79 -6.86 -16.60
CA GLN A 97 8.69 -6.86 -17.55
C GLN A 97 7.35 -6.81 -16.84
N CYS A 98 6.36 -6.16 -17.45
CA CYS A 98 4.95 -6.23 -17.10
C CYS A 98 4.16 -6.83 -18.26
N GLU A 99 3.34 -7.84 -17.96
CA GLU A 99 2.52 -8.57 -18.92
C GLU A 99 1.07 -8.05 -18.92
N PHE A 100 0.55 -7.71 -20.10
CA PHE A 100 -0.75 -7.07 -20.29
C PHE A 100 -1.72 -7.96 -21.08
N PHE A 101 -3.02 -7.85 -20.77
CA PHE A 101 -4.07 -8.21 -21.71
C PHE A 101 -4.12 -7.23 -22.88
N LEU A 102 -4.60 -7.75 -24.06
CA LEU A 102 -4.67 -7.01 -25.32
C LEU A 102 -6.04 -7.10 -25.99
N TYR A 103 -7.06 -7.61 -25.27
CA TYR A 103 -8.31 -8.04 -25.90
C TYR A 103 -9.34 -6.93 -26.07
N THR A 104 -9.41 -5.98 -25.15
CA THR A 104 -10.38 -4.88 -25.21
C THR A 104 -9.70 -3.57 -25.62
N ASP A 105 -10.50 -2.60 -26.07
CA ASP A 105 -10.00 -1.25 -26.38
C ASP A 105 -9.32 -0.63 -25.15
N LYS A 106 -9.94 -0.79 -23.98
CA LYS A 106 -9.36 -0.34 -22.71
C LYS A 106 -7.98 -0.94 -22.44
N ASP A 107 -7.78 -2.23 -22.69
CA ASP A 107 -6.48 -2.88 -22.48
C ASP A 107 -5.42 -2.27 -23.42
N ARG A 108 -5.80 -2.04 -24.69
CA ARG A 108 -4.91 -1.40 -25.67
C ARG A 108 -4.58 0.04 -25.33
N ASP A 109 -5.58 0.81 -24.92
CA ASP A 109 -5.38 2.20 -24.46
C ASP A 109 -4.43 2.26 -23.27
N ALA A 110 -4.56 1.33 -22.30
CA ALA A 110 -3.67 1.23 -21.16
C ALA A 110 -2.23 0.92 -21.59
N VAL A 111 -2.03 -0.02 -22.53
CA VAL A 111 -0.71 -0.32 -23.09
C VAL A 111 -0.09 0.92 -23.75
N GLU A 112 -0.85 1.64 -24.58
CA GLU A 112 -0.32 2.85 -25.24
C GLU A 112 0.03 3.93 -24.22
N LYS A 113 -0.79 4.16 -23.18
CA LYS A 113 -0.47 5.10 -22.11
C LYS A 113 0.80 4.72 -21.33
N CYS A 114 0.98 3.44 -21.04
CA CYS A 114 2.21 2.97 -20.41
C CYS A 114 3.44 3.12 -21.33
N LYS A 115 3.29 2.93 -22.65
CA LYS A 115 4.36 3.18 -23.63
C LYS A 115 4.78 4.65 -23.71
N GLU A 116 3.83 5.57 -23.57
CA GLU A 116 4.10 7.03 -23.56
C GLU A 116 5.10 7.41 -22.44
N LYS A 117 5.15 6.65 -21.32
CA LYS A 117 6.11 6.88 -20.23
C LYS A 117 7.57 6.65 -20.65
N SER A 118 7.81 5.88 -21.70
CA SER A 118 9.14 5.60 -22.24
C SER A 118 10.14 5.02 -21.22
N TYR A 119 9.65 4.29 -20.22
CA TYR A 119 10.52 3.62 -19.25
C TYR A 119 11.31 2.51 -19.90
N ARG A 120 12.60 2.39 -19.53
CA ARG A 120 13.42 1.25 -19.94
C ARG A 120 12.93 -0.04 -19.28
N HIS A 121 12.52 0.05 -18.03
CA HIS A 121 11.98 -1.05 -17.23
C HIS A 121 10.82 -0.53 -16.35
N PRO A 122 9.79 -1.37 -16.13
CA PRO A 122 9.59 -2.68 -16.75
C PRO A 122 9.25 -2.56 -18.25
N GLU A 123 9.71 -3.52 -19.06
CA GLU A 123 9.30 -3.64 -20.46
C GLU A 123 7.85 -4.12 -20.54
N ILE A 124 7.13 -3.62 -21.52
CA ILE A 124 5.73 -4.00 -21.76
C ILE A 124 5.70 -5.23 -22.65
N THR A 125 5.04 -6.31 -22.18
CA THR A 125 4.81 -7.53 -22.95
C THR A 125 3.32 -7.85 -23.02
N GLY A 126 2.91 -8.55 -24.09
CA GLY A 126 1.54 -9.01 -24.24
C GLY A 126 1.34 -10.44 -23.73
N TRP A 127 0.08 -10.87 -23.69
CA TRP A 127 -0.30 -12.26 -23.50
C TRP A 127 -1.41 -12.63 -24.48
N ILE A 128 -1.25 -13.79 -25.13
CA ILE A 128 -2.18 -14.29 -26.13
C ILE A 128 -2.43 -15.80 -25.98
N ARG A 129 -3.56 -16.25 -26.50
CA ARG A 129 -3.79 -17.66 -26.79
C ARG A 129 -2.97 -18.09 -28.02
N SER A 130 -2.74 -19.38 -28.16
CA SER A 130 -1.97 -19.92 -29.29
C SER A 130 -2.79 -19.91 -30.59
N ASN A 131 -3.04 -18.71 -31.14
CA ASN A 131 -3.72 -18.50 -32.43
C ASN A 131 -3.22 -17.23 -33.16
N LYS A 132 -3.41 -17.18 -34.48
CA LYS A 132 -2.90 -16.10 -35.34
C LYS A 132 -3.65 -14.77 -35.13
N GLU A 133 -4.94 -14.84 -34.84
CA GLU A 133 -5.79 -13.65 -34.64
C GLU A 133 -5.34 -12.87 -33.39
N ASP A 134 -4.97 -13.58 -32.35
CA ASP A 134 -4.47 -12.94 -31.13
C ASP A 134 -3.07 -12.36 -31.35
N LEU A 135 -2.21 -13.02 -32.15
CA LEU A 135 -0.87 -12.48 -32.46
C LEU A 135 -0.94 -11.17 -33.26
N GLN A 136 -1.98 -10.95 -34.05
CA GLN A 136 -2.19 -9.68 -34.74
C GLN A 136 -2.30 -8.50 -33.76
N ARG A 137 -2.90 -8.70 -32.58
CA ARG A 137 -3.01 -7.66 -31.52
C ARG A 137 -1.65 -7.21 -31.00
N VAL A 138 -0.71 -8.16 -30.89
CA VAL A 138 0.69 -7.87 -30.48
C VAL A 138 1.38 -7.01 -31.52
N LYS A 139 1.15 -7.31 -32.80
CA LYS A 139 1.70 -6.55 -33.93
C LYS A 139 1.13 -5.13 -33.97
N ASP A 140 -0.18 -5.00 -33.84
CA ASP A 140 -0.89 -3.70 -33.89
C ASP A 140 -0.34 -2.75 -32.80
N LEU A 141 0.00 -3.28 -31.63
CA LEU A 141 0.63 -2.55 -30.53
C LEU A 141 2.16 -2.46 -30.62
N SER A 142 2.78 -3.01 -31.67
CA SER A 142 4.23 -3.01 -31.88
C SER A 142 5.03 -3.53 -30.67
N LEU A 143 4.49 -4.54 -29.97
CA LEU A 143 5.19 -5.16 -28.85
C LEU A 143 6.27 -6.11 -29.33
N LYS A 144 7.41 -6.13 -28.63
CA LYS A 144 8.57 -6.94 -28.99
C LYS A 144 8.52 -8.38 -28.47
N GLU A 145 7.72 -8.62 -27.42
CA GLU A 145 7.61 -9.93 -26.76
C GLU A 145 6.16 -10.19 -26.36
N THR A 146 5.75 -11.46 -26.42
CA THR A 146 4.42 -11.88 -25.95
C THR A 146 4.48 -13.27 -25.31
N GLY A 147 3.73 -13.43 -24.22
CA GLY A 147 3.38 -14.73 -23.68
C GLY A 147 2.40 -15.45 -24.63
N ILE A 148 2.63 -16.74 -24.88
CA ILE A 148 1.76 -17.60 -25.68
C ILE A 148 1.31 -18.77 -24.81
N LEU A 149 0.03 -18.95 -24.63
CA LEU A 149 -0.51 -20.06 -23.85
C LEU A 149 -0.27 -21.40 -24.53
N THR A 150 0.57 -22.23 -23.93
CA THR A 150 0.90 -23.58 -24.42
C THR A 150 0.71 -24.58 -23.29
N SER A 151 -0.46 -25.20 -23.21
CA SER A 151 -0.77 -26.17 -22.16
C SER A 151 0.01 -27.47 -22.37
N VAL A 152 0.65 -27.98 -21.30
CA VAL A 152 1.59 -29.13 -21.40
C VAL A 152 1.13 -30.38 -20.63
N SER A 153 0.09 -30.31 -19.80
CA SER A 153 -0.46 -31.48 -19.14
C SER A 153 -1.51 -32.19 -20.00
N ASP A 154 -1.62 -33.49 -19.87
CA ASP A 154 -2.67 -34.25 -20.56
C ASP A 154 -4.08 -33.89 -20.08
N TYR A 155 -4.23 -33.36 -18.88
CA TYR A 155 -5.49 -32.75 -18.43
C TYR A 155 -5.98 -31.66 -19.39
N HIS A 156 -5.07 -30.82 -19.85
CA HIS A 156 -5.39 -29.75 -20.78
C HIS A 156 -5.41 -30.23 -22.22
N ILE A 157 -4.41 -30.99 -22.66
CA ILE A 157 -4.28 -31.45 -24.04
C ILE A 157 -5.49 -32.33 -24.44
N PHE A 158 -5.78 -33.38 -23.68
CA PHE A 158 -6.83 -34.31 -24.02
C PHE A 158 -8.23 -33.84 -23.59
N MET A 159 -8.36 -33.33 -22.34
CA MET A 159 -9.69 -33.05 -21.80
C MET A 159 -10.22 -31.66 -22.18
N LYS A 160 -9.35 -30.65 -22.28
CA LYS A 160 -9.71 -29.25 -22.64
C LYS A 160 -9.60 -29.03 -24.16
N LEU A 161 -8.45 -29.34 -24.75
CA LEU A 161 -8.19 -29.05 -26.17
C LEU A 161 -8.71 -30.15 -27.11
N LYS A 162 -8.98 -31.36 -26.63
CA LYS A 162 -9.43 -32.53 -27.41
C LYS A 162 -8.44 -32.89 -28.52
N LYS A 163 -7.13 -32.88 -28.21
CA LYS A 163 -6.02 -33.17 -29.12
C LYS A 163 -5.13 -34.27 -28.61
N THR A 164 -4.33 -34.88 -29.50
CA THR A 164 -3.18 -35.66 -29.11
C THR A 164 -2.01 -34.73 -28.76
N ARG A 165 -0.96 -35.25 -28.11
CA ARG A 165 0.27 -34.51 -27.80
C ARG A 165 0.94 -33.98 -29.08
N SER A 166 1.03 -34.81 -30.15
CA SER A 166 1.59 -34.40 -31.42
C SER A 166 0.80 -33.27 -32.10
N GLN A 167 -0.53 -33.33 -32.04
CA GLN A 167 -1.37 -32.26 -32.58
C GLN A 167 -1.20 -30.95 -31.81
N ALA A 168 -1.19 -30.99 -30.49
CA ALA A 168 -0.97 -29.81 -29.66
C ALA A 168 0.40 -29.18 -29.90
N LEU A 169 1.44 -30.00 -29.94
CA LEU A 169 2.81 -29.56 -30.23
C LEU A 169 2.90 -28.87 -31.59
N GLY A 170 2.33 -29.49 -32.65
CA GLY A 170 2.35 -28.92 -34.00
C GLY A 170 1.63 -27.58 -34.09
N ASP A 171 0.52 -27.41 -33.35
CA ASP A 171 -0.19 -26.14 -33.29
C ASP A 171 0.63 -25.05 -32.57
N TYR A 172 1.28 -25.39 -31.46
CA TYR A 172 2.14 -24.44 -30.72
C TYR A 172 3.34 -24.00 -31.57
N ILE A 173 4.01 -24.92 -32.19
CA ILE A 173 5.17 -24.61 -33.07
C ILE A 173 4.76 -23.63 -34.17
N ARG A 174 3.64 -23.86 -34.89
CA ARG A 174 3.20 -22.94 -35.95
C ARG A 174 2.97 -21.51 -35.47
N ILE A 175 2.51 -21.29 -34.22
CA ILE A 175 2.31 -19.93 -33.69
C ILE A 175 3.64 -19.32 -33.27
N VAL A 176 4.55 -20.12 -32.70
CA VAL A 176 5.92 -19.69 -32.38
C VAL A 176 6.67 -19.23 -33.63
N GLU A 177 6.66 -20.05 -34.67
CA GLU A 177 7.30 -19.70 -35.98
C GLU A 177 6.68 -18.42 -36.56
N HIS A 178 5.35 -18.30 -36.50
CA HIS A 178 4.66 -17.09 -36.96
C HIS A 178 5.00 -15.82 -36.14
N ALA A 179 5.26 -15.94 -34.85
CA ALA A 179 5.74 -14.83 -34.03
C ALA A 179 7.14 -14.39 -34.45
N LEU A 180 8.05 -15.37 -34.68
CA LEU A 180 9.42 -15.12 -35.10
C LEU A 180 9.50 -14.47 -36.50
N GLU A 181 8.63 -14.88 -37.45
CA GLU A 181 8.51 -14.26 -38.79
C GLU A 181 8.20 -12.76 -38.68
N HIS A 182 7.63 -12.33 -37.58
CA HIS A 182 7.26 -10.93 -37.33
C HIS A 182 8.20 -10.21 -36.34
N ASN A 183 9.35 -10.82 -36.04
CA ASN A 183 10.33 -10.31 -35.06
C ASN A 183 9.75 -10.09 -33.66
N ILE A 184 8.77 -10.94 -33.27
CA ILE A 184 8.19 -10.96 -31.92
C ILE A 184 8.82 -12.13 -31.16
N ILE A 185 9.40 -11.88 -30.01
CA ILE A 185 9.94 -12.89 -29.10
C ILE A 185 8.79 -13.66 -28.46
N PRO A 186 8.63 -14.98 -28.72
CA PRO A 186 7.63 -15.77 -28.07
C PRO A 186 8.11 -16.24 -26.70
N ARG A 187 7.25 -16.12 -25.69
CA ARG A 187 7.42 -16.74 -24.38
C ARG A 187 6.34 -17.80 -24.19
N CYS A 188 6.71 -19.07 -24.38
CA CYS A 188 5.80 -20.20 -24.27
C CYS A 188 5.44 -20.47 -22.80
N HIS A 189 4.18 -20.33 -22.43
CA HIS A 189 3.70 -20.64 -21.09
C HIS A 189 3.35 -22.13 -21.00
N PHE A 190 4.22 -22.92 -20.38
CA PHE A 190 3.99 -24.34 -20.14
C PHE A 190 2.96 -24.51 -19.02
N GLU A 191 1.67 -24.25 -19.39
CA GLU A 191 0.55 -24.29 -18.46
C GLU A 191 0.39 -25.70 -17.86
N ASP A 192 0.27 -25.75 -16.54
CA ASP A 192 0.05 -26.96 -15.74
C ASP A 192 1.23 -27.96 -15.74
N ILE A 193 2.46 -27.41 -15.73
CA ILE A 193 3.67 -28.25 -15.81
C ILE A 193 3.82 -29.20 -14.62
N THR A 194 3.31 -28.83 -13.44
CA THR A 194 3.38 -29.67 -12.23
C THR A 194 2.46 -30.89 -12.26
N ARG A 195 1.69 -31.09 -13.34
CA ARG A 195 0.94 -32.31 -13.65
C ARG A 195 1.26 -32.89 -15.02
N ALA A 196 2.31 -32.39 -15.66
CA ALA A 196 2.71 -32.81 -17.02
C ALA A 196 3.70 -33.99 -17.02
N ASP A 197 3.73 -34.72 -18.11
CA ASP A 197 4.79 -35.66 -18.41
C ASP A 197 6.06 -34.91 -18.85
N ILE A 198 6.98 -34.75 -17.92
CA ILE A 198 8.17 -33.91 -18.12
C ILE A 198 9.03 -34.46 -19.25
N TYR A 199 9.34 -35.75 -19.24
CA TYR A 199 10.23 -36.35 -20.25
C TYR A 199 9.51 -36.82 -21.51
N GLY A 200 8.22 -37.17 -21.43
CA GLY A 200 7.45 -37.57 -22.59
C GLY A 200 6.89 -36.42 -23.42
N PHE A 201 6.75 -35.21 -22.82
CA PHE A 201 6.20 -34.06 -23.55
C PHE A 201 7.00 -32.76 -23.35
N CYS A 202 7.28 -32.34 -22.08
CA CYS A 202 7.83 -31.01 -21.83
C CYS A 202 9.27 -30.85 -22.34
N VAL A 203 10.15 -31.82 -22.06
CA VAL A 203 11.55 -31.81 -22.56
C VAL A 203 11.60 -31.88 -24.09
N PRO A 204 10.91 -32.82 -24.79
CA PRO A 204 10.83 -32.81 -26.24
C PRO A 204 10.32 -31.49 -26.84
N PHE A 205 9.29 -30.88 -26.22
CA PHE A 205 8.78 -29.59 -26.69
C PHE A 205 9.80 -28.48 -26.50
N ALA A 206 10.43 -28.38 -25.34
CA ALA A 206 11.48 -27.39 -25.08
C ALA A 206 12.68 -27.55 -26.03
N GLN A 207 13.12 -28.81 -26.33
CA GLN A 207 14.17 -29.09 -27.31
C GLN A 207 13.76 -28.61 -28.72
N ALA A 208 12.51 -28.82 -29.12
CA ALA A 208 12.02 -28.33 -30.42
C ALA A 208 12.06 -26.79 -30.46
N LEU A 209 11.65 -26.11 -29.38
CA LEU A 209 11.73 -24.65 -29.29
C LEU A 209 13.17 -24.14 -29.35
N MET A 210 14.12 -24.81 -28.69
CA MET A 210 15.53 -24.42 -28.72
C MET A 210 16.16 -24.59 -30.12
N ASN A 211 15.80 -25.65 -30.84
CA ASN A 211 16.25 -25.83 -32.24
C ASN A 211 15.73 -24.68 -33.12
N ILE A 212 14.44 -24.33 -33.00
CA ILE A 212 13.84 -23.22 -33.77
C ILE A 212 14.47 -21.89 -33.37
N SER A 213 14.78 -21.68 -32.09
CA SER A 213 15.47 -20.48 -31.59
C SER A 213 16.85 -20.33 -32.19
N GLU A 214 17.61 -21.43 -32.30
CA GLU A 214 18.95 -21.46 -32.93
C GLU A 214 18.86 -21.15 -34.43
N ASP A 215 17.93 -21.79 -35.13
CA ASP A 215 17.73 -21.59 -36.58
C ASP A 215 17.28 -20.16 -36.89
N ALA A 216 16.36 -19.60 -36.11
CA ALA A 216 15.84 -18.23 -36.26
C ALA A 216 16.83 -17.16 -35.77
N LYS A 217 17.83 -17.52 -34.99
CA LYS A 217 18.73 -16.60 -34.24
C LYS A 217 17.98 -15.59 -33.39
N MET A 218 16.86 -16.02 -32.84
CA MET A 218 16.01 -15.23 -31.94
C MET A 218 15.69 -16.04 -30.68
N PRO A 219 15.63 -15.39 -29.50
CA PRO A 219 15.30 -16.08 -28.26
C PRO A 219 13.86 -16.59 -28.29
N ILE A 220 13.65 -17.81 -27.79
CA ILE A 220 12.34 -18.33 -27.42
C ILE A 220 12.38 -18.61 -25.94
N LYS A 221 11.55 -17.90 -25.19
CA LYS A 221 11.49 -18.03 -23.73
C LYS A 221 10.45 -19.05 -23.30
N ILE A 222 10.63 -19.64 -22.12
CA ILE A 222 9.71 -20.61 -21.55
C ILE A 222 9.34 -20.18 -20.14
N ARG A 223 8.03 -20.05 -19.88
CA ARG A 223 7.48 -19.84 -18.54
C ARG A 223 6.92 -21.17 -18.03
N LEU A 224 7.48 -21.66 -16.92
CA LEU A 224 7.05 -22.87 -16.23
C LEU A 224 5.93 -22.52 -15.26
N CYS A 225 4.71 -23.00 -15.53
CA CYS A 225 3.51 -22.57 -14.78
C CYS A 225 3.03 -23.65 -13.81
N ASP A 226 3.22 -23.42 -12.52
CA ASP A 226 2.58 -24.18 -11.44
C ASP A 226 1.14 -23.69 -11.27
N THR A 227 0.29 -24.03 -12.25
CA THR A 227 -1.06 -23.51 -12.43
C THR A 227 -1.98 -23.74 -11.22
N LEU A 228 -1.77 -24.81 -10.47
CA LEU A 228 -2.58 -25.17 -9.30
C LEU A 228 -1.84 -25.02 -7.96
N GLY A 229 -0.65 -24.40 -7.96
CA GLY A 229 0.11 -24.18 -6.74
C GLY A 229 0.51 -25.46 -6.00
N ILE A 230 0.66 -26.57 -6.71
CA ILE A 230 0.96 -27.89 -6.15
C ILE A 230 2.42 -28.29 -6.23
N GLY A 231 3.26 -27.44 -6.82
CA GLY A 231 4.71 -27.59 -6.83
C GLY A 231 5.28 -27.76 -5.41
N ILE A 232 6.39 -28.45 -5.30
CA ILE A 232 7.07 -28.71 -4.02
C ILE A 232 8.59 -28.61 -4.17
N THR A 233 9.22 -28.19 -3.07
CA THR A 233 10.68 -27.98 -3.00
C THR A 233 11.36 -29.00 -2.07
N TYR A 234 10.63 -30.03 -1.63
CA TYR A 234 11.17 -31.01 -0.69
C TYR A 234 12.32 -31.80 -1.32
N PRO A 235 13.47 -31.92 -0.64
CA PRO A 235 14.58 -32.73 -1.13
C PRO A 235 14.14 -34.16 -1.47
N GLY A 236 14.54 -34.67 -2.63
CA GLY A 236 14.18 -36.00 -3.08
C GLY A 236 12.73 -36.19 -3.53
N ALA A 237 11.95 -35.13 -3.63
CA ALA A 237 10.62 -35.19 -4.21
C ALA A 237 10.69 -35.60 -5.69
N ALA A 238 9.72 -36.42 -6.12
CA ALA A 238 9.66 -36.93 -7.49
C ALA A 238 8.92 -35.95 -8.44
N LEU A 239 9.19 -36.08 -9.74
CA LEU A 239 8.37 -35.50 -10.80
C LEU A 239 6.94 -36.07 -10.74
N PRO A 240 5.92 -35.33 -11.23
CA PRO A 240 6.03 -34.04 -11.90
C PRO A 240 5.98 -32.82 -10.94
N ARG A 241 5.97 -33.02 -9.60
CA ARG A 241 5.74 -31.93 -8.63
C ARG A 241 7.05 -31.25 -8.17
N SER A 242 8.22 -31.86 -8.37
CA SER A 242 9.50 -31.31 -7.91
C SER A 242 9.95 -30.13 -8.75
N ILE A 243 9.98 -28.92 -8.17
CA ILE A 243 10.41 -27.70 -8.87
C ILE A 243 11.87 -27.81 -9.31
N GLY A 244 12.77 -28.22 -8.42
CA GLY A 244 14.18 -28.38 -8.77
C GLY A 244 14.38 -29.30 -9.96
N LYS A 245 13.70 -30.45 -10.01
CA LYS A 245 13.80 -31.39 -11.14
C LYS A 245 13.18 -30.88 -12.42
N ILE A 246 12.06 -30.14 -12.34
CA ILE A 246 11.45 -29.49 -13.51
C ILE A 246 12.44 -28.50 -14.12
N VAL A 247 12.98 -27.59 -13.31
CA VAL A 247 13.92 -26.55 -13.78
C VAL A 247 15.19 -27.20 -14.34
N ARG A 248 15.77 -28.17 -13.63
CA ARG A 248 16.99 -28.87 -14.09
C ARG A 248 16.76 -29.66 -15.39
N ALA A 249 15.60 -30.32 -15.52
CA ALA A 249 15.24 -31.01 -16.76
C ALA A 249 15.17 -30.03 -17.96
N MET A 250 14.69 -28.82 -17.77
CA MET A 250 14.67 -27.81 -18.83
C MET A 250 16.09 -27.33 -19.19
N ILE A 251 16.97 -27.16 -18.22
CA ILE A 251 18.33 -26.69 -18.44
C ILE A 251 19.22 -27.82 -18.95
N ASP A 252 19.32 -28.93 -18.24
CA ASP A 252 20.30 -29.97 -18.45
C ASP A 252 19.91 -30.92 -19.61
N ASP A 253 18.61 -31.24 -19.70
CA ASP A 253 18.11 -32.20 -20.69
C ASP A 253 17.52 -31.53 -21.94
N ALA A 254 16.79 -30.41 -21.76
CA ALA A 254 16.24 -29.71 -22.91
C ALA A 254 17.17 -28.63 -23.50
N GLY A 255 18.23 -28.23 -22.78
CA GLY A 255 19.20 -27.24 -23.24
C GLY A 255 18.68 -25.80 -23.22
N VAL A 256 17.69 -25.49 -22.39
CA VAL A 256 17.15 -24.15 -22.28
C VAL A 256 18.11 -23.27 -21.46
N PRO A 257 18.59 -22.14 -21.98
CA PRO A 257 19.39 -21.21 -21.20
C PRO A 257 18.62 -20.64 -20.00
N SER A 258 19.29 -20.44 -18.87
CA SER A 258 18.69 -19.87 -17.66
C SER A 258 17.97 -18.54 -17.93
N GLU A 259 18.55 -17.68 -18.77
CA GLU A 259 18.00 -16.37 -19.17
C GLU A 259 16.75 -16.47 -20.05
N TYR A 260 16.35 -17.67 -20.50
CA TYR A 260 15.09 -17.91 -21.19
C TYR A 260 14.05 -18.58 -20.31
N LEU A 261 14.39 -18.90 -19.04
CA LEU A 261 13.49 -19.56 -18.11
C LEU A 261 12.87 -18.60 -17.11
N GLU A 262 11.57 -18.76 -16.95
CA GLU A 262 10.75 -18.05 -15.99
C GLU A 262 9.84 -19.03 -15.23
N TRP A 263 9.68 -18.79 -13.94
CA TRP A 263 8.73 -19.53 -13.10
C TRP A 263 7.50 -18.67 -12.78
N HIS A 264 6.32 -19.25 -12.89
CA HIS A 264 5.05 -18.65 -12.48
C HIS A 264 4.27 -19.64 -11.62
N GLY A 265 3.76 -19.20 -10.48
CA GLY A 265 3.04 -20.08 -9.56
C GLY A 265 1.84 -19.43 -8.91
N HIS A 266 0.88 -20.29 -8.49
CA HIS A 266 -0.27 -19.92 -7.68
C HIS A 266 -0.12 -20.35 -6.22
N ASN A 267 -0.93 -19.77 -5.33
CA ASN A 267 -0.77 -19.90 -3.87
C ASN A 267 -1.77 -20.86 -3.20
N ASP A 268 -2.33 -21.79 -3.96
CA ASP A 268 -3.40 -22.68 -3.48
C ASP A 268 -3.01 -23.51 -2.23
N PHE A 269 -1.72 -23.73 -2.02
CA PHE A 269 -1.17 -24.47 -0.86
C PHE A 269 -0.20 -23.65 0.00
N HIS A 270 -0.30 -22.30 -0.01
CA HIS A 270 0.57 -21.38 0.76
C HIS A 270 2.08 -21.56 0.51
N LYS A 271 2.48 -21.95 -0.71
CA LYS A 271 3.88 -22.25 -1.03
C LYS A 271 4.46 -21.36 -2.11
N VAL A 272 3.69 -20.43 -2.65
CA VAL A 272 4.06 -19.71 -3.87
C VAL A 272 5.40 -18.98 -3.75
N ILE A 273 5.67 -18.31 -2.63
CA ILE A 273 6.95 -17.60 -2.44
C ILE A 273 8.12 -18.58 -2.43
N ILE A 274 8.08 -19.59 -1.57
CA ILE A 274 9.19 -20.56 -1.47
C ILE A 274 9.37 -21.34 -2.77
N ASN A 275 8.30 -21.65 -3.49
CA ASN A 275 8.35 -22.29 -4.80
C ASN A 275 9.04 -21.39 -5.83
N SER A 276 8.71 -20.10 -5.85
CA SER A 276 9.30 -19.11 -6.73
C SER A 276 10.80 -18.90 -6.46
N VAL A 277 11.16 -18.72 -5.19
CA VAL A 277 12.56 -18.61 -4.75
C VAL A 277 13.36 -19.87 -5.12
N SER A 278 12.76 -21.03 -4.94
CA SER A 278 13.40 -22.28 -5.34
C SER A 278 13.67 -22.34 -6.85
N ALA A 279 12.77 -21.84 -7.69
CA ALA A 279 13.00 -21.79 -9.11
C ALA A 279 14.22 -20.93 -9.47
N TRP A 280 14.43 -19.78 -8.81
CA TRP A 280 15.68 -19.01 -8.91
C TRP A 280 16.90 -19.83 -8.53
N LEU A 281 16.83 -20.50 -7.37
CA LEU A 281 17.96 -21.28 -6.85
C LEU A 281 18.34 -22.47 -7.74
N TYR A 282 17.38 -23.04 -8.47
CA TYR A 282 17.62 -24.14 -9.39
C TYR A 282 17.92 -23.72 -10.83
N GLY A 283 17.88 -22.41 -11.15
CA GLY A 283 18.39 -21.92 -12.43
C GLY A 283 17.45 -21.09 -13.29
N CYS A 284 16.22 -20.78 -12.86
CA CYS A 284 15.41 -19.78 -13.56
C CYS A 284 15.98 -18.38 -13.32
N THR A 285 16.15 -17.59 -14.39
CA THR A 285 16.53 -16.17 -14.24
C THR A 285 15.35 -15.33 -13.79
N TYR A 286 14.14 -15.68 -14.21
CA TYR A 286 12.95 -14.89 -13.93
C TYR A 286 11.96 -15.62 -13.03
N VAL A 287 11.31 -14.85 -12.15
CA VAL A 287 10.17 -15.30 -11.37
C VAL A 287 9.04 -14.30 -11.54
N ASN A 288 7.85 -14.81 -11.80
CA ASN A 288 6.66 -14.02 -12.09
C ASN A 288 5.76 -13.89 -10.88
N GLY A 289 5.27 -12.67 -10.63
CA GLY A 289 4.36 -12.36 -9.54
C GLY A 289 3.32 -11.30 -9.91
N THR A 290 2.55 -10.90 -8.91
CA THR A 290 1.59 -9.80 -9.00
C THR A 290 1.68 -8.91 -7.76
N LEU A 291 1.29 -7.65 -7.88
CA LEU A 291 1.16 -6.78 -6.72
C LEU A 291 0.16 -7.39 -5.73
N LEU A 292 0.50 -7.41 -4.45
CA LEU A 292 -0.31 -7.98 -3.35
C LEU A 292 -0.68 -9.45 -3.55
N GLY A 293 -0.03 -10.13 -4.49
CA GLY A 293 -0.34 -11.53 -4.83
C GLY A 293 -1.72 -11.73 -5.45
N ILE A 294 -2.36 -10.69 -5.98
CA ILE A 294 -3.68 -10.85 -6.61
C ILE A 294 -3.62 -11.78 -7.82
N GLY A 295 -4.68 -12.54 -8.06
CA GLY A 295 -4.75 -13.48 -9.19
C GLY A 295 -5.86 -14.50 -9.00
N GLU A 296 -6.01 -15.41 -9.96
CA GLU A 296 -7.06 -16.41 -9.88
C GLU A 296 -6.99 -17.25 -8.60
N ARG A 297 -8.14 -17.63 -8.07
CA ARG A 297 -8.35 -18.44 -6.85
C ARG A 297 -7.67 -17.79 -5.64
N THR A 298 -6.51 -18.29 -5.23
CA THR A 298 -5.75 -17.84 -4.06
C THR A 298 -4.61 -16.87 -4.42
N GLY A 299 -4.50 -16.50 -5.71
CA GLY A 299 -3.54 -15.54 -6.22
C GLY A 299 -2.19 -16.12 -6.58
N ASN A 300 -1.27 -15.22 -6.89
CA ASN A 300 0.09 -15.47 -7.38
C ASN A 300 1.14 -15.16 -6.30
N ALA A 301 2.42 -15.26 -6.68
CA ALA A 301 3.50 -14.79 -5.82
C ALA A 301 3.38 -13.26 -5.64
N PRO A 302 3.27 -12.75 -4.40
CA PRO A 302 3.23 -11.32 -4.15
C PRO A 302 4.59 -10.68 -4.46
N ILE A 303 4.61 -9.66 -5.32
CA ILE A 303 5.85 -8.98 -5.76
C ILE A 303 6.60 -8.41 -4.56
N GLU A 304 5.89 -7.85 -3.59
CA GLU A 304 6.51 -7.35 -2.36
C GLU A 304 7.27 -8.44 -1.58
N GLY A 305 6.76 -9.66 -1.59
CA GLY A 305 7.45 -10.82 -1.02
C GLY A 305 8.68 -11.21 -1.85
N LEU A 306 8.56 -11.24 -3.19
CA LEU A 306 9.68 -11.53 -4.09
C LEU A 306 10.80 -10.48 -4.00
N VAL A 307 10.45 -9.20 -3.81
CA VAL A 307 11.41 -8.11 -3.58
C VAL A 307 12.22 -8.37 -2.30
N MET A 308 11.57 -8.75 -1.21
CA MET A 308 12.28 -9.06 0.04
C MET A 308 13.19 -10.29 -0.09
N GLU A 309 12.74 -11.32 -0.78
CA GLU A 309 13.55 -12.51 -1.07
C GLU A 309 14.73 -12.19 -2.00
N TYR A 310 14.51 -11.33 -3.01
CA TYR A 310 15.60 -10.85 -3.88
C TYR A 310 16.69 -10.17 -3.06
N ILE A 311 16.33 -9.22 -2.19
CA ILE A 311 17.28 -8.52 -1.31
C ILE A 311 17.98 -9.51 -0.36
N SER A 312 17.23 -10.46 0.20
CA SER A 312 17.77 -11.48 1.10
C SER A 312 18.82 -12.37 0.41
N LEU A 313 18.57 -12.75 -0.86
CA LEU A 313 19.49 -13.60 -1.63
C LEU A 313 20.71 -12.85 -2.16
N THR A 314 20.53 -11.61 -2.60
CA THR A 314 21.60 -10.82 -3.23
C THR A 314 22.39 -9.99 -2.20
N GLY A 315 21.77 -9.62 -1.10
CA GLY A 315 22.31 -8.69 -0.10
C GLY A 315 22.30 -7.23 -0.57
N ASP A 316 21.56 -6.90 -1.64
CA ASP A 316 21.53 -5.57 -2.25
C ASP A 316 20.12 -5.21 -2.72
N GLU A 317 19.69 -4.00 -2.45
CA GLU A 317 18.42 -3.43 -2.96
C GLU A 317 18.50 -3.15 -4.47
N ASN A 318 19.68 -3.11 -5.05
CA ASN A 318 19.95 -2.93 -6.49
C ASN A 318 19.20 -1.74 -7.12
N GLY A 319 19.09 -0.65 -6.36
CA GLY A 319 18.45 0.60 -6.78
C GLY A 319 16.90 0.58 -6.72
N MET A 320 16.30 -0.45 -6.13
CA MET A 320 14.86 -0.49 -5.85
C MET A 320 14.45 0.55 -4.79
N ASP A 321 13.28 1.14 -4.96
CA ASP A 321 12.60 1.93 -3.92
C ASP A 321 11.55 1.07 -3.22
N THR A 322 11.95 0.39 -2.16
CA THR A 322 11.06 -0.51 -1.42
C THR A 322 9.95 0.23 -0.63
N THR A 323 10.10 1.53 -0.40
CA THR A 323 9.07 2.35 0.28
C THR A 323 7.78 2.45 -0.53
N VAL A 324 7.89 2.29 -1.85
CA VAL A 324 6.75 2.22 -2.80
C VAL A 324 5.75 1.11 -2.46
N ILE A 325 6.18 0.03 -1.79
CA ILE A 325 5.29 -1.05 -1.35
C ILE A 325 4.15 -0.49 -0.47
N THR A 326 4.46 0.45 0.40
CA THR A 326 3.44 1.10 1.25
C THR A 326 2.53 2.02 0.44
N GLU A 327 3.04 2.71 -0.58
CA GLU A 327 2.22 3.53 -1.47
C GLU A 327 1.26 2.65 -2.28
N ILE A 328 1.74 1.53 -2.83
CA ILE A 328 0.92 0.53 -3.54
C ILE A 328 -0.21 0.03 -2.63
N ARG A 329 0.13 -0.40 -1.42
CA ARG A 329 -0.85 -0.83 -0.42
C ARG A 329 -1.94 0.24 -0.23
N ASN A 330 -1.55 1.50 0.00
CA ASN A 330 -2.49 2.60 0.23
C ASN A 330 -3.35 2.87 -1.01
N TYR A 331 -2.77 2.79 -2.21
CA TYR A 331 -3.48 2.96 -3.48
C TYR A 331 -4.55 1.88 -3.67
N PHE A 332 -4.20 0.62 -3.44
CA PHE A 332 -5.17 -0.49 -3.52
C PHE A 332 -6.33 -0.34 -2.54
N GLU A 333 -6.09 0.08 -1.29
CA GLU A 333 -7.16 0.28 -0.31
C GLU A 333 -8.02 1.51 -0.61
N LYS A 334 -7.40 2.66 -0.88
CA LYS A 334 -8.11 3.95 -0.98
C LYS A 334 -8.72 4.20 -2.35
N GLU A 335 -7.95 3.93 -3.42
CA GLU A 335 -8.36 4.27 -4.79
C GLU A 335 -9.06 3.10 -5.50
N MET A 336 -8.77 1.87 -5.07
CA MET A 336 -9.31 0.67 -5.72
C MET A 336 -10.30 -0.09 -4.84
N GLY A 337 -10.50 0.32 -3.58
CA GLY A 337 -11.41 -0.33 -2.64
C GLY A 337 -11.06 -1.80 -2.37
N HIS A 338 -9.79 -2.18 -2.55
CA HIS A 338 -9.34 -3.54 -2.33
C HIS A 338 -9.08 -3.77 -0.84
N HIS A 339 -9.77 -4.75 -0.25
CA HIS A 339 -9.55 -5.10 1.15
C HIS A 339 -8.28 -5.94 1.31
N ILE A 340 -7.30 -5.40 2.05
CA ILE A 340 -6.07 -6.11 2.42
C ILE A 340 -6.25 -6.70 3.82
N PRO A 341 -6.09 -8.02 4.00
CA PRO A 341 -6.13 -8.63 5.34
C PRO A 341 -5.12 -7.95 6.28
N ARG A 342 -5.55 -7.61 7.48
CA ARG A 342 -4.71 -6.88 8.45
C ARG A 342 -3.38 -7.58 8.74
N SER A 343 -3.37 -8.92 8.75
CA SER A 343 -2.20 -9.77 9.01
C SER A 343 -1.42 -10.16 7.75
N GLN A 344 -1.75 -9.61 6.57
CA GLN A 344 -1.01 -9.94 5.35
C GLN A 344 0.46 -9.49 5.47
N PRO A 345 1.43 -10.36 5.19
CA PRO A 345 2.84 -10.01 5.29
C PRO A 345 3.18 -8.74 4.50
N LEU A 346 4.03 -7.88 5.06
CA LEU A 346 4.57 -6.64 4.51
C LEU A 346 3.54 -5.52 4.27
N VAL A 347 2.33 -5.81 3.83
CA VAL A 347 1.33 -4.82 3.41
C VAL A 347 0.13 -4.69 4.35
N GLY A 348 -0.18 -5.70 5.13
CA GLY A 348 -1.28 -5.66 6.10
C GLY A 348 -1.08 -4.59 7.17
N MET A 349 -2.17 -4.10 7.74
CA MET A 349 -2.11 -3.05 8.76
C MET A 349 -1.27 -3.47 9.97
N ASP A 350 -1.36 -4.75 10.36
CA ASP A 350 -0.76 -5.30 11.57
C ASP A 350 0.58 -6.01 11.33
N PHE A 351 1.14 -5.99 10.11
CA PHE A 351 2.34 -6.79 9.80
C PHE A 351 3.54 -6.48 10.71
N ASN A 352 3.71 -5.23 11.14
CA ASN A 352 4.78 -4.76 12.02
C ASN A 352 4.26 -4.22 13.36
N THR A 353 3.11 -4.71 13.82
CA THR A 353 2.49 -4.28 15.08
C THR A 353 2.62 -5.35 16.16
N THR A 354 2.73 -4.89 17.39
CA THR A 354 2.66 -5.75 18.57
C THR A 354 1.61 -5.26 19.55
N ALA A 355 0.94 -6.16 20.27
CA ALA A 355 -0.11 -5.83 21.23
C ALA A 355 0.18 -6.34 22.66
N ALA A 356 1.06 -7.34 22.81
CA ALA A 356 1.38 -7.92 24.11
C ALA A 356 2.34 -7.02 24.89
N GLY A 357 2.03 -6.71 26.15
CA GLY A 357 2.80 -5.81 26.98
C GLY A 357 4.29 -6.17 27.12
N VAL A 358 4.62 -7.48 27.17
CA VAL A 358 6.01 -7.96 27.19
C VAL A 358 6.77 -7.64 25.91
N HIS A 359 6.10 -7.79 24.75
CA HIS A 359 6.67 -7.46 23.44
C HIS A 359 6.85 -5.95 23.29
N ILE A 360 5.87 -5.16 23.74
CA ILE A 360 5.94 -3.71 23.71
C ILE A 360 7.10 -3.20 24.58
N ASP A 361 7.28 -3.75 25.79
CA ASP A 361 8.41 -3.40 26.67
C ASP A 361 9.77 -3.73 26.01
N GLY A 362 9.83 -4.81 25.23
CA GLY A 362 11.00 -5.16 24.42
C GLY A 362 11.27 -4.13 23.32
N VAL A 363 10.26 -3.82 22.50
CA VAL A 363 10.36 -2.82 21.40
C VAL A 363 10.78 -1.44 21.93
N VAL A 364 10.24 -1.03 23.08
CA VAL A 364 10.62 0.26 23.73
C VAL A 364 12.09 0.30 24.12
N LYS A 365 12.66 -0.84 24.49
CA LYS A 365 14.08 -0.94 24.84
C LYS A 365 14.98 -0.96 23.61
N ASN A 366 14.63 -1.77 22.64
CA ASN A 366 15.27 -1.83 21.33
C ASN A 366 14.33 -2.52 20.34
N GLU A 367 14.02 -1.87 19.22
CA GLU A 367 13.13 -2.39 18.16
C GLU A 367 13.63 -3.72 17.58
N GLU A 368 14.94 -3.95 17.50
CA GLU A 368 15.55 -5.17 16.97
C GLU A 368 15.14 -6.45 17.73
N ILE A 369 14.65 -6.32 18.97
CA ILE A 369 14.20 -7.47 19.76
C ILE A 369 13.01 -8.18 19.08
N TYR A 370 12.15 -7.42 18.38
CA TYR A 370 10.95 -7.95 17.73
C TYR A 370 10.79 -7.53 16.27
N ALA A 371 11.77 -6.82 15.70
CA ALA A 371 11.82 -6.49 14.29
C ALA A 371 13.05 -7.12 13.64
N SER A 372 12.84 -7.87 12.54
CA SER A 372 13.94 -8.51 11.80
C SER A 372 14.70 -7.55 10.87
N PHE A 373 14.13 -6.38 10.61
CA PHE A 373 14.72 -5.29 9.82
C PHE A 373 14.07 -3.95 10.19
N ASP A 374 14.71 -2.85 9.84
CA ASP A 374 14.18 -1.49 10.01
C ASP A 374 13.03 -1.25 9.02
N SER A 375 11.79 -1.50 9.46
CA SER A 375 10.59 -1.35 8.63
C SER A 375 10.28 0.12 8.30
N LYS A 376 10.78 1.08 9.08
CA LYS A 376 10.69 2.51 8.75
C LYS A 376 11.57 2.84 7.54
N ARG A 377 12.82 2.36 7.51
CA ARG A 377 13.74 2.58 6.39
C ARG A 377 13.27 1.86 5.13
N ILE A 378 12.96 0.56 5.25
CA ILE A 378 12.67 -0.31 4.09
C ILE A 378 11.28 -0.05 3.52
N LEU A 379 10.26 0.17 4.35
CA LEU A 379 8.86 0.25 3.91
C LEU A 379 8.20 1.61 4.22
N ASN A 380 8.94 2.55 4.80
CA ASN A 380 8.37 3.79 5.35
C ASN A 380 7.21 3.52 6.34
N ARG A 381 7.34 2.45 7.15
CA ARG A 381 6.35 2.02 8.14
C ARG A 381 7.02 1.75 9.47
N PRO A 382 7.02 2.72 10.39
CA PRO A 382 7.55 2.49 11.74
C PRO A 382 6.76 1.40 12.46
N ILE A 383 7.39 0.75 13.43
CA ILE A 383 6.74 -0.24 14.27
C ILE A 383 5.56 0.42 15.00
N ALA A 384 4.43 -0.25 15.00
CA ALA A 384 3.21 0.22 15.65
C ALA A 384 2.82 -0.67 16.83
N VAL A 385 1.98 -0.13 17.70
CA VAL A 385 1.45 -0.84 18.86
C VAL A 385 -0.07 -0.77 18.83
N ASN A 386 -0.70 -1.94 18.77
CA ASN A 386 -2.15 -2.05 18.93
C ASN A 386 -2.50 -2.18 20.41
N ILE A 387 -3.47 -1.40 20.86
CA ILE A 387 -3.89 -1.39 22.26
C ILE A 387 -5.05 -2.36 22.50
N THR A 388 -4.83 -3.28 23.46
CA THR A 388 -5.83 -4.22 23.98
C THR A 388 -5.71 -4.32 25.51
N ASP A 389 -6.53 -5.17 26.15
CA ASP A 389 -6.42 -5.54 27.57
C ASP A 389 -5.07 -6.22 27.92
N LYS A 390 -4.34 -6.70 26.92
CA LYS A 390 -3.03 -7.37 27.08
C LYS A 390 -1.84 -6.42 26.92
N SER A 391 -2.06 -5.18 26.49
CA SER A 391 -0.99 -4.19 26.26
C SER A 391 -0.38 -3.64 27.55
N GLY A 392 -1.16 -3.64 28.62
CA GLY A 392 -0.73 -3.19 29.96
C GLY A 392 -0.32 -1.71 30.00
N LEU A 393 0.24 -1.29 31.13
CA LEU A 393 0.63 0.12 31.38
C LEU A 393 1.77 0.56 30.44
N ALA A 394 2.69 -0.34 30.11
CA ALA A 394 3.84 -0.03 29.24
C ALA A 394 3.38 0.25 27.79
N GLY A 395 2.43 -0.53 27.27
CA GLY A 395 1.88 -0.34 25.95
C GLY A 395 1.14 0.98 25.80
N ILE A 396 0.33 1.35 26.80
CA ILE A 396 -0.40 2.61 26.81
C ILE A 396 0.57 3.79 26.85
N ALA A 397 1.59 3.75 27.73
CA ALA A 397 2.60 4.79 27.83
C ALA A 397 3.38 4.94 26.52
N HIS A 398 3.76 3.82 25.90
CA HIS A 398 4.47 3.83 24.61
C HIS A 398 3.61 4.45 23.51
N TRP A 399 2.34 4.04 23.38
CA TRP A 399 1.42 4.60 22.41
C TRP A 399 1.31 6.12 22.54
N ILE A 400 1.11 6.62 23.78
CA ILE A 400 1.01 8.05 24.06
C ILE A 400 2.28 8.79 23.68
N ASN A 401 3.45 8.29 24.13
CA ASN A 401 4.72 8.92 23.83
C ASN A 401 5.01 8.98 22.32
N SER A 402 4.69 7.91 21.61
CA SER A 402 4.87 7.84 20.15
C SER A 402 3.87 8.75 19.41
N ARG A 403 2.61 8.73 19.82
CA ARG A 403 1.54 9.53 19.18
C ARG A 403 1.77 11.02 19.28
N PHE A 404 2.26 11.48 20.45
CA PHE A 404 2.49 12.90 20.73
C PHE A 404 3.98 13.30 20.64
N ALA A 405 4.83 12.43 20.09
CA ALA A 405 6.27 12.67 19.91
C ALA A 405 6.99 13.14 21.18
N LEU A 406 6.62 12.58 22.34
CA LEU A 406 7.18 12.96 23.64
C LEU A 406 8.54 12.29 23.83
N LEU A 407 9.59 13.09 24.04
CA LEU A 407 10.98 12.65 24.17
C LEU A 407 11.62 13.13 25.47
N GLY A 408 12.63 12.41 25.93
CA GLY A 408 13.44 12.80 27.09
C GLY A 408 12.59 13.01 28.34
N LYS A 409 12.66 14.20 28.93
CA LYS A 409 11.97 14.57 30.19
C LYS A 409 10.44 14.71 30.04
N ASP A 410 9.97 14.89 28.80
CA ASP A 410 8.53 15.09 28.52
C ASP A 410 7.81 13.74 28.32
N ARG A 411 8.53 12.62 28.33
CA ARG A 411 7.92 11.28 28.25
C ARG A 411 7.05 10.97 29.43
N ILE A 412 5.87 10.43 29.16
CA ILE A 412 4.97 9.90 30.18
C ILE A 412 5.41 8.49 30.57
N GLU A 413 5.71 8.33 31.86
CA GLU A 413 6.13 7.05 32.41
C GLU A 413 4.92 6.12 32.63
N LYS A 414 5.12 4.80 32.51
CA LYS A 414 4.08 3.79 32.73
C LYS A 414 3.43 3.83 34.13
N THR A 415 4.10 4.46 35.09
CA THR A 415 3.64 4.66 36.47
C THR A 415 2.69 5.86 36.62
N HIS A 416 2.52 6.66 35.57
CA HIS A 416 1.68 7.86 35.62
C HIS A 416 0.21 7.50 35.95
N PRO A 417 -0.47 8.22 36.89
CA PRO A 417 -1.82 7.91 37.33
C PRO A 417 -2.86 7.91 36.19
N GLY A 418 -2.68 8.74 35.17
CA GLY A 418 -3.51 8.80 33.97
C GLY A 418 -3.45 7.48 33.17
N ILE A 419 -2.24 6.90 33.03
CA ILE A 419 -2.05 5.59 32.36
C ILE A 419 -2.85 4.50 33.09
N ALA A 420 -2.81 4.47 34.41
CA ALA A 420 -3.57 3.49 35.21
C ALA A 420 -5.10 3.62 35.00
N LYS A 421 -5.61 4.85 34.87
CA LYS A 421 -7.03 5.10 34.58
C LYS A 421 -7.43 4.64 33.19
N ILE A 422 -6.60 4.92 32.18
CA ILE A 422 -6.81 4.45 30.79
C ILE A 422 -6.80 2.92 30.76
N ASN A 423 -5.82 2.28 31.38
CA ASN A 423 -5.74 0.81 31.44
C ASN A 423 -6.97 0.19 32.08
N LYS A 424 -7.47 0.76 33.18
CA LYS A 424 -8.70 0.29 33.85
C LYS A 424 -9.92 0.37 32.91
N TRP A 425 -10.04 1.45 32.14
CA TRP A 425 -11.09 1.60 31.17
C TRP A 425 -10.96 0.56 30.03
N ILE A 426 -9.74 0.36 29.50
CA ILE A 426 -9.48 -0.64 28.46
C ILE A 426 -9.90 -2.03 28.92
N ILE A 427 -9.46 -2.48 30.10
CA ILE A 427 -9.82 -3.79 30.65
C ILE A 427 -11.34 -3.92 30.72
N LYS A 428 -12.04 -2.90 31.21
CA LYS A 428 -13.50 -2.91 31.30
C LYS A 428 -14.17 -3.09 29.93
N GLN A 429 -13.65 -2.50 28.86
CA GLN A 429 -14.20 -2.66 27.50
C GLN A 429 -14.18 -4.14 27.06
N TYR A 430 -13.10 -4.85 27.35
CA TYR A 430 -12.97 -6.28 26.98
C TYR A 430 -13.76 -7.19 27.93
N ASP A 431 -13.86 -6.85 29.21
CA ASP A 431 -14.75 -7.56 30.15
C ASP A 431 -16.23 -7.43 29.73
N GLU A 432 -16.61 -6.32 29.10
CA GLU A 432 -17.94 -6.06 28.55
C GLU A 432 -18.15 -6.65 27.13
N GLY A 433 -17.18 -7.42 26.61
CA GLY A 433 -17.30 -8.19 25.37
C GLY A 433 -16.81 -7.50 24.10
N ARG A 434 -15.96 -6.48 24.18
CA ARG A 434 -15.33 -5.85 23.03
C ARG A 434 -14.45 -6.85 22.27
N ILE A 435 -14.54 -6.86 20.93
CA ILE A 435 -13.78 -7.74 20.03
C ILE A 435 -12.85 -6.99 19.05
N THR A 436 -12.77 -5.66 19.18
CA THR A 436 -11.93 -4.79 18.34
C THR A 436 -10.77 -4.20 19.13
N PHE A 437 -9.68 -3.82 18.46
CA PHE A 437 -8.66 -2.99 19.09
C PHE A 437 -9.25 -1.66 19.59
N ILE A 438 -8.59 -1.05 20.57
CA ILE A 438 -8.89 0.34 20.95
C ILE A 438 -8.37 1.22 19.80
N SER A 439 -9.22 2.10 19.29
CA SER A 439 -8.85 2.99 18.19
C SER A 439 -7.93 4.13 18.66
N ASP A 440 -7.21 4.72 17.71
CA ASP A 440 -6.37 5.90 18.00
C ASP A 440 -7.20 7.07 18.53
N ASP A 441 -8.41 7.27 18.00
CA ASP A 441 -9.33 8.34 18.45
C ASP A 441 -9.78 8.12 19.90
N GLU A 442 -10.08 6.89 20.29
CA GLU A 442 -10.44 6.55 21.67
C GLU A 442 -9.24 6.76 22.60
N MET A 443 -8.05 6.31 22.20
CA MET A 443 -6.83 6.50 22.98
C MET A 443 -6.51 7.99 23.15
N GLU A 444 -6.61 8.78 22.10
CA GLU A 444 -6.38 10.23 22.14
C GLU A 444 -7.40 10.93 23.04
N HIS A 445 -8.69 10.56 22.94
CA HIS A 445 -9.73 11.08 23.81
C HIS A 445 -9.40 10.86 25.29
N PHE A 446 -8.97 9.67 25.66
CA PHE A 446 -8.63 9.36 27.05
C PHE A 446 -7.28 9.93 27.50
N ALA A 447 -6.30 10.06 26.58
CA ALA A 447 -5.07 10.77 26.86
C ALA A 447 -5.38 12.25 27.23
N ARG A 448 -6.19 12.93 26.41
CA ARG A 448 -6.63 14.33 26.70
C ARG A 448 -7.37 14.44 28.01
N ARG A 449 -8.12 13.43 28.40
CA ARG A 449 -8.90 13.45 29.65
C ARG A 449 -8.08 13.17 30.91
N TYR A 450 -7.07 12.30 30.84
CA TYR A 450 -6.36 11.79 32.03
C TYR A 450 -4.89 12.17 32.12
N ILE A 451 -4.33 12.76 31.05
CA ILE A 451 -2.93 13.19 30.97
C ILE A 451 -2.91 14.61 30.37
N THR A 452 -3.55 15.53 31.09
CA THR A 452 -3.80 16.90 30.61
C THR A 452 -2.53 17.70 30.38
N GLU A 453 -1.45 17.39 31.09
CA GLU A 453 -0.16 18.09 31.02
C GLU A 453 0.50 18.06 29.65
N ILE A 454 0.28 17.01 28.86
CA ILE A 454 0.85 16.94 27.48
C ILE A 454 0.15 17.86 26.48
N PHE A 455 -1.00 18.43 26.85
CA PHE A 455 -1.80 19.30 25.99
C PHE A 455 -1.72 20.77 26.39
N VAL A 456 -1.04 21.11 27.49
CA VAL A 456 -0.89 22.50 27.95
C VAL A 456 -0.15 23.33 26.90
N SER A 457 0.87 22.77 26.26
CA SER A 457 1.63 23.46 25.21
C SER A 457 0.81 23.71 23.93
N GLU A 458 -0.05 22.77 23.52
CA GLU A 458 -0.98 22.96 22.38
C GLU A 458 -1.99 24.06 22.67
N PHE A 459 -2.47 24.11 23.90
CA PHE A 459 -3.45 25.08 24.34
C PHE A 459 -2.91 26.51 24.32
N GLU A 460 -1.71 26.70 24.85
CA GLU A 460 -1.01 28.00 24.78
C GLU A 460 -0.68 28.39 23.33
N LEU A 461 -0.35 27.41 22.47
CA LEU A 461 -0.11 27.65 21.05
C LEU A 461 -1.40 28.12 20.33
N LEU A 462 -2.55 27.48 20.63
CA LEU A 462 -3.84 27.89 20.08
C LEU A 462 -4.28 29.27 20.54
N LYS A 463 -4.03 29.62 21.81
CA LYS A 463 -4.24 30.99 22.30
C LYS A 463 -3.37 32.00 21.57
N LYS A 464 -2.09 31.68 21.39
CA LYS A 464 -1.17 32.55 20.67
C LYS A 464 -1.65 32.74 19.23
N ARG A 465 -2.06 31.67 18.52
CA ARG A 465 -2.63 31.77 17.17
C ARG A 465 -3.88 32.63 17.13
N ALA A 466 -4.82 32.42 18.05
CA ALA A 466 -6.03 33.23 18.15
C ALA A 466 -5.67 34.72 18.32
N TYR A 467 -4.71 35.00 19.20
CA TYR A 467 -4.20 36.34 19.40
C TYR A 467 -3.58 36.92 18.10
N ASP A 468 -2.66 36.18 17.47
CA ASP A 468 -1.98 36.61 16.25
C ASP A 468 -2.97 36.84 15.07
N MET A 469 -4.05 36.04 15.00
CA MET A 469 -5.08 36.17 13.96
C MET A 469 -5.99 37.39 14.16
N ALA A 470 -6.27 37.77 15.37
CA ALA A 470 -7.31 38.77 15.65
C ALA A 470 -6.82 40.04 16.39
N ALA A 471 -5.66 40.02 17.03
CA ALA A 471 -5.18 41.18 17.80
C ALA A 471 -5.02 42.42 16.92
N HIS A 472 -4.47 42.28 15.74
CA HIS A 472 -4.28 43.41 14.80
C HIS A 472 -5.63 43.97 14.31
N LEU A 473 -6.69 43.11 14.22
CA LEU A 473 -8.04 43.58 13.89
C LEU A 473 -8.63 44.37 15.05
N ILE A 474 -8.50 43.84 16.28
CA ILE A 474 -8.91 44.57 17.46
C ILE A 474 -8.20 45.93 17.54
N GLU A 475 -6.85 45.96 17.42
CA GLU A 475 -6.09 47.22 17.42
C GLU A 475 -6.56 48.22 16.38
N LYS A 476 -6.82 47.76 15.16
CA LYS A 476 -7.32 48.62 14.07
C LYS A 476 -8.69 49.18 14.35
N TYR A 477 -9.65 48.31 14.75
CA TYR A 477 -11.04 48.68 14.78
C TYR A 477 -11.51 49.32 16.12
N ILE A 478 -10.79 49.12 17.23
CA ILE A 478 -11.10 49.86 18.47
C ILE A 478 -10.80 51.37 18.33
N GLU A 479 -9.95 51.75 17.38
CA GLU A 479 -9.66 53.14 17.05
C GLU A 479 -10.62 53.75 16.03
N ASP A 480 -11.47 52.97 15.39
CA ASP A 480 -12.42 53.42 14.38
C ASP A 480 -13.56 54.25 14.99
N MET A 481 -13.85 55.39 14.40
CA MET A 481 -14.87 56.30 14.89
C MET A 481 -16.25 55.65 15.05
N PRO A 482 -16.74 54.82 14.10
CA PRO A 482 -18.00 54.08 14.30
C PRO A 482 -18.01 53.16 15.52
N ILE A 483 -16.88 52.52 15.86
CA ILE A 483 -16.76 51.68 17.04
C ILE A 483 -16.71 52.55 18.32
N LYS A 484 -15.90 53.60 18.30
CA LYS A 484 -15.78 54.55 19.43
C LYS A 484 -17.07 55.30 19.75
N SER A 485 -17.94 55.50 18.76
CA SER A 485 -19.19 56.21 18.93
C SER A 485 -20.15 55.54 19.94
N MET A 486 -19.93 54.24 20.26
CA MET A 486 -20.79 53.41 21.07
C MET A 486 -22.26 53.36 20.59
N ALA A 487 -22.53 53.78 19.33
CA ALA A 487 -23.86 53.73 18.70
C ALA A 487 -24.03 52.34 18.03
N PRO A 488 -24.98 51.48 18.51
CA PRO A 488 -25.12 50.09 18.07
C PRO A 488 -25.26 49.93 16.56
N GLU A 489 -26.02 50.79 15.87
CA GLU A 489 -26.24 50.70 14.43
C GLU A 489 -24.94 50.98 13.62
N GLN A 490 -24.12 51.94 14.05
CA GLN A 490 -22.83 52.25 13.39
C GLN A 490 -21.80 51.16 13.67
N GLN A 491 -21.75 50.67 14.90
CA GLN A 491 -20.87 49.57 15.26
C GLN A 491 -21.22 48.28 14.48
N GLU A 492 -22.48 47.93 14.34
CA GLU A 492 -22.93 46.74 13.60
C GLU A 492 -22.51 46.78 12.11
N GLU A 493 -22.46 47.93 11.48
CA GLU A 493 -21.94 48.03 10.09
C GLU A 493 -20.45 47.72 9.98
N THR A 494 -19.65 48.26 10.90
CA THR A 494 -18.21 47.96 10.95
C THR A 494 -17.97 46.48 11.27
N LEU A 495 -18.71 45.92 12.25
CA LEU A 495 -18.63 44.50 12.59
C LEU A 495 -19.01 43.59 11.41
N LYS A 496 -19.96 43.96 10.55
CA LYS A 496 -20.29 43.23 9.31
C LYS A 496 -19.13 43.19 8.34
N SER A 497 -18.43 44.33 8.20
CA SER A 497 -17.23 44.39 7.36
C SER A 497 -16.13 43.44 7.86
N ILE A 498 -15.86 43.45 9.18
CA ILE A 498 -14.87 42.58 9.80
C ILE A 498 -15.21 41.09 9.54
N VAL A 499 -16.42 40.67 9.85
CA VAL A 499 -16.86 39.27 9.69
C VAL A 499 -16.91 38.87 8.21
N GLY A 500 -17.21 39.82 7.29
CA GLY A 500 -17.23 39.58 5.85
C GLY A 500 -15.84 39.36 5.26
N GLU A 501 -14.85 40.12 5.75
CA GLU A 501 -13.47 40.05 5.28
C GLU A 501 -12.68 38.90 5.89
N TYR A 502 -13.00 38.50 7.14
CA TYR A 502 -12.28 37.48 7.89
C TYR A 502 -13.15 36.25 8.23
N PRO A 503 -13.20 35.23 7.36
CA PRO A 503 -14.10 34.07 7.49
C PRO A 503 -13.92 33.23 8.76
N TYR A 504 -12.76 33.28 9.42
CA TYR A 504 -12.48 32.58 10.66
C TYR A 504 -13.14 33.21 11.89
N ILE A 505 -13.64 34.46 11.79
CA ILE A 505 -14.40 35.10 12.88
C ILE A 505 -15.83 34.57 12.87
N GLN A 506 -16.17 33.85 13.94
CA GLN A 506 -17.50 33.29 14.10
C GLN A 506 -18.53 34.36 14.49
N PHE A 507 -18.18 35.17 15.50
CA PHE A 507 -18.99 36.28 15.98
C PHE A 507 -18.14 37.51 16.26
N ALA A 508 -18.71 38.68 15.98
CA ALA A 508 -18.19 39.98 16.39
C ALA A 508 -19.30 40.73 17.13
N TYR A 509 -18.97 41.34 18.24
CA TYR A 509 -19.94 42.08 19.09
C TYR A 509 -19.24 43.10 20.00
N THR A 510 -20.01 44.05 20.53
CA THR A 510 -19.52 45.01 21.50
C THR A 510 -20.41 45.04 22.76
N VAL A 511 -19.76 45.34 23.89
CA VAL A 511 -20.41 45.58 25.17
C VAL A 511 -20.03 46.98 25.66
N ASN A 512 -20.89 47.60 26.51
CA ASN A 512 -20.59 48.88 27.13
C ASN A 512 -19.63 48.71 28.34
N SER A 513 -19.31 49.84 29.02
CA SER A 513 -18.42 49.85 30.20
C SER A 513 -18.95 49.04 31.40
N GLU A 514 -20.23 48.76 31.44
CA GLU A 514 -20.86 47.94 32.50
C GLU A 514 -20.90 46.44 32.13
N GLY A 515 -20.44 46.05 30.93
CA GLY A 515 -20.48 44.67 30.45
C GLY A 515 -21.79 44.29 29.78
N ILE A 516 -22.72 45.23 29.57
CA ILE A 516 -23.99 44.97 28.89
C ILE A 516 -23.76 44.95 27.38
N LYS A 517 -24.19 43.89 26.72
CA LYS A 517 -24.06 43.74 25.28
C LYS A 517 -24.99 44.67 24.53
N ILE A 518 -24.40 45.53 23.71
CA ILE A 518 -25.13 46.59 22.99
C ILE A 518 -25.36 46.29 21.51
N THR A 519 -24.56 45.45 20.90
CA THR A 519 -24.73 45.05 19.48
C THR A 519 -25.27 43.63 19.37
N LYS A 520 -25.87 43.33 18.23
CA LYS A 520 -26.23 41.96 17.84
C LYS A 520 -24.98 41.12 17.55
N ASN A 521 -25.14 39.80 17.53
CA ASN A 521 -24.08 38.90 17.08
C ASN A 521 -23.92 39.02 15.56
N ILE A 522 -22.87 39.65 15.11
CA ILE A 522 -22.54 39.68 13.66
C ILE A 522 -21.79 38.41 13.30
N THR A 523 -22.30 37.66 12.34
CA THR A 523 -21.80 36.35 11.93
C THR A 523 -22.00 36.10 10.45
N GLN A 524 -21.18 35.22 9.87
CA GLN A 524 -21.33 34.72 8.49
C GLN A 524 -22.31 33.55 8.37
N ALA A 525 -22.70 32.93 9.45
CA ALA A 525 -23.47 31.70 9.43
C ALA A 525 -24.77 31.80 8.63
N VAL A 526 -25.10 30.71 7.92
CA VAL A 526 -26.34 30.55 7.14
C VAL A 526 -27.58 30.80 8.00
N ASP A 527 -27.47 30.53 9.30
CA ASP A 527 -28.54 30.75 10.31
C ASP A 527 -28.41 32.08 11.06
N ARG A 528 -28.09 33.19 10.40
CA ARG A 528 -27.99 34.52 11.03
C ARG A 528 -29.20 34.83 11.92
N ALA A 529 -30.41 34.52 11.48
CA ALA A 529 -31.62 34.76 12.21
C ALA A 529 -31.66 34.05 13.58
N LYS A 530 -31.06 32.89 13.69
CA LYS A 530 -31.01 32.07 14.92
C LYS A 530 -30.13 32.68 16.00
N TYR A 531 -28.98 33.22 15.62
CA TYR A 531 -27.95 33.69 16.57
C TYR A 531 -27.95 35.19 16.79
N TYR A 532 -28.64 35.96 15.96
CA TYR A 532 -28.53 37.39 15.85
C TYR A 532 -28.83 38.16 17.14
N LYS A 533 -29.85 37.73 17.90
CA LYS A 533 -30.29 38.41 19.13
C LYS A 533 -29.90 37.73 20.43
N ILE A 534 -29.18 36.62 20.40
CA ILE A 534 -28.79 35.86 21.59
C ILE A 534 -27.83 36.73 22.42
N GLY A 535 -28.12 36.92 23.68
CA GLY A 535 -27.33 37.70 24.63
C GLY A 535 -27.42 39.22 24.45
N LEU A 536 -28.22 39.73 23.51
CA LEU A 536 -28.43 41.18 23.36
C LEU A 536 -29.09 41.74 24.63
N HIS A 537 -28.49 42.80 25.20
CA HIS A 537 -28.85 43.40 26.48
C HIS A 537 -28.64 42.52 27.72
N GLU A 538 -27.96 41.39 27.59
CA GLU A 538 -27.52 40.59 28.72
C GLU A 538 -26.22 41.13 29.33
N ASP A 539 -26.02 40.83 30.61
CA ASP A 539 -24.82 41.16 31.37
C ASP A 539 -23.75 40.09 31.17
N PHE A 540 -22.56 40.53 30.73
CA PHE A 540 -21.34 39.72 30.54
C PHE A 540 -20.16 40.24 31.37
N SER A 541 -20.44 41.05 32.41
CA SER A 541 -19.42 41.61 33.30
C SER A 541 -18.59 40.55 34.06
N ASP A 542 -19.13 39.33 34.18
CA ASP A 542 -18.48 38.17 34.81
C ASP A 542 -17.54 37.39 33.87
N ARG A 543 -17.40 37.79 32.60
CA ARG A 543 -16.66 37.04 31.61
C ARG A 543 -15.21 37.49 31.50
N ASP A 544 -14.28 36.53 31.39
CA ASP A 544 -12.84 36.81 31.26
C ASP A 544 -12.50 37.73 30.08
N TRP A 545 -13.22 37.56 28.94
CA TRP A 545 -13.02 38.41 27.76
C TRP A 545 -13.51 39.86 27.95
N PHE A 546 -14.31 40.15 28.99
CA PHE A 546 -14.68 41.50 29.41
C PHE A 546 -13.78 41.99 30.55
N ILE A 547 -13.57 41.18 31.60
CA ILE A 547 -12.80 41.52 32.80
C ILE A 547 -11.32 41.83 32.44
N ASN A 548 -10.70 41.00 31.63
CA ASN A 548 -9.27 41.14 31.35
C ASN A 548 -8.93 42.45 30.61
N PRO A 549 -9.58 42.81 29.48
CA PRO A 549 -9.27 44.07 28.80
C PRO A 549 -9.68 45.30 29.60
N THR A 550 -10.77 45.25 30.36
CA THR A 550 -11.18 46.39 31.21
C THR A 550 -10.21 46.60 32.37
N LYS A 551 -9.69 45.54 32.98
CA LYS A 551 -8.74 45.59 34.09
C LYS A 551 -7.31 45.94 33.67
N THR A 552 -6.84 45.37 32.54
CA THR A 552 -5.45 45.51 32.09
C THR A 552 -5.26 46.68 31.11
N GLY A 553 -6.32 47.12 30.47
CA GLY A 553 -6.29 48.09 29.39
C GLY A 553 -5.65 47.59 28.11
N LYS A 554 -5.47 46.26 27.96
CA LYS A 554 -4.77 45.62 26.82
C LYS A 554 -5.69 44.60 26.18
N ILE A 555 -5.35 44.24 24.93
CA ILE A 555 -5.96 43.10 24.23
C ILE A 555 -5.70 41.82 25.02
N SER A 556 -6.74 41.00 25.11
CA SER A 556 -6.72 39.74 25.84
C SER A 556 -7.28 38.61 25.00
N VAL A 557 -6.83 37.39 25.26
CA VAL A 557 -7.37 36.16 24.69
C VAL A 557 -7.83 35.25 25.83
N THR A 558 -9.02 34.65 25.68
CA THR A 558 -9.57 33.74 26.67
C THR A 558 -8.96 32.34 26.59
N ASP A 559 -9.19 31.54 27.60
CA ASP A 559 -9.11 30.08 27.47
C ASP A 559 -10.18 29.57 26.52
N LEU A 560 -10.03 28.30 26.10
CA LEU A 560 -11.02 27.62 25.28
C LEU A 560 -12.29 27.41 26.13
N TYR A 561 -13.43 27.80 25.63
CA TYR A 561 -14.70 27.62 26.32
C TYR A 561 -15.81 27.20 25.35
N SER A 562 -16.87 26.63 25.89
CA SER A 562 -18.06 26.33 25.12
C SER A 562 -18.92 27.60 24.94
N SER A 563 -19.13 28.01 23.69
CA SER A 563 -19.96 29.17 23.35
C SER A 563 -21.37 28.99 23.88
N LYS A 564 -21.88 29.97 24.63
CA LYS A 564 -23.30 30.01 25.03
C LYS A 564 -24.25 30.15 23.83
N ILE A 565 -23.75 30.63 22.71
CA ILE A 565 -24.53 30.89 21.49
C ILE A 565 -24.72 29.61 20.68
N THR A 566 -23.64 28.84 20.46
CA THR A 566 -23.65 27.67 19.57
C THR A 566 -23.40 26.34 20.25
N GLY A 567 -22.88 26.33 21.49
CA GLY A 567 -22.36 25.13 22.15
C GLY A 567 -21.02 24.65 21.65
N ALA A 568 -20.46 25.24 20.55
CA ALA A 568 -19.18 24.89 20.01
C ALA A 568 -18.02 25.44 20.85
N LEU A 569 -16.86 24.79 20.79
CA LEU A 569 -15.64 25.29 21.43
C LEU A 569 -15.11 26.51 20.66
N CYS A 570 -14.80 27.58 21.38
CA CYS A 570 -14.25 28.82 20.83
C CYS A 570 -13.28 29.51 21.78
N VAL A 571 -12.53 30.44 21.23
CA VAL A 571 -11.65 31.39 21.91
C VAL A 571 -12.12 32.80 21.57
N THR A 572 -12.21 33.71 22.55
CA THR A 572 -12.49 35.13 22.28
C THR A 572 -11.22 35.96 22.40
N VAL A 573 -10.92 36.73 21.36
CA VAL A 573 -9.94 37.83 21.43
C VAL A 573 -10.72 39.12 21.61
N SER A 574 -10.36 39.92 22.60
CA SER A 574 -11.09 41.12 22.96
C SER A 574 -10.18 42.29 23.33
N GLY A 575 -10.65 43.49 23.09
CA GLY A 575 -9.90 44.71 23.39
C GLY A 575 -10.79 45.85 23.88
N PRO A 576 -10.25 46.77 24.74
CA PRO A 576 -11.00 47.87 25.30
C PRO A 576 -11.23 48.99 24.25
N ILE A 577 -12.44 49.46 24.17
CA ILE A 577 -12.81 50.65 23.37
C ILE A 577 -12.64 51.88 24.28
N ARG A 578 -11.94 52.90 23.82
CA ARG A 578 -11.70 54.13 24.61
C ARG A 578 -12.32 55.34 23.92
N ASP A 579 -12.80 56.28 24.77
CA ASP A 579 -13.27 57.59 24.33
C ASP A 579 -12.08 58.51 23.98
N GLU A 580 -12.41 59.79 23.66
CA GLU A 580 -11.43 60.82 23.34
C GLU A 580 -10.54 61.23 24.53
N VAL A 581 -10.98 60.94 25.76
CA VAL A 581 -10.25 61.26 27.01
C VAL A 581 -9.39 60.06 27.46
N GLY A 582 -9.57 58.90 26.83
CA GLY A 582 -8.83 57.68 27.11
C GLY A 582 -9.50 56.72 28.11
N GLU A 583 -10.73 57.05 28.58
CA GLU A 583 -11.50 56.17 29.48
C GLU A 583 -12.09 54.98 28.70
N ILE A 584 -12.17 53.81 29.35
CA ILE A 584 -12.74 52.62 28.73
C ILE A 584 -14.27 52.71 28.73
N VAL A 585 -14.85 52.85 27.55
CA VAL A 585 -16.31 53.02 27.34
C VAL A 585 -16.99 51.70 26.92
N GLY A 586 -16.19 50.67 26.57
CA GLY A 586 -16.70 49.38 26.16
C GLY A 586 -15.61 48.38 25.79
N VAL A 587 -16.01 47.20 25.35
CA VAL A 587 -15.12 46.13 24.86
C VAL A 587 -15.62 45.58 23.54
N LEU A 588 -14.71 45.43 22.57
CA LEU A 588 -14.92 44.70 21.32
C LEU A 588 -14.49 43.25 21.51
N GLY A 589 -15.35 42.31 21.17
CA GLY A 589 -15.07 40.85 21.21
C GLY A 589 -15.19 40.20 19.85
N LEU A 590 -14.19 39.35 19.49
CA LEU A 590 -14.15 38.53 18.31
C LEU A 590 -14.01 37.06 18.70
N ASP A 591 -15.02 36.26 18.42
CA ASP A 591 -15.01 34.83 18.69
C ASP A 591 -14.45 34.06 17.49
N ILE A 592 -13.49 33.18 17.75
CA ILE A 592 -12.84 32.32 16.74
C ILE A 592 -13.14 30.88 17.11
N ARG A 593 -13.64 30.07 16.15
CA ARG A 593 -13.92 28.65 16.36
C ARG A 593 -12.64 27.85 16.53
N PHE A 594 -12.68 26.85 17.38
CA PHE A 594 -11.59 25.89 17.58
C PHE A 594 -11.15 25.23 16.26
N GLU A 595 -12.12 24.83 15.42
CA GLU A 595 -11.86 24.21 14.11
C GLU A 595 -11.09 25.13 13.15
N ASP A 596 -11.27 26.44 13.22
CA ASP A 596 -10.57 27.40 12.35
C ASP A 596 -9.14 27.64 12.85
N LEU A 597 -8.91 27.53 14.17
CA LEU A 597 -7.55 27.59 14.75
C LEU A 597 -6.69 26.36 14.39
N THR A 598 -7.33 25.20 14.20
CA THR A 598 -6.62 23.94 13.86
C THR A 598 -6.35 23.80 12.36
N LYS A 599 -7.15 24.44 11.49
CA LYS A 599 -6.99 24.41 10.04
C LYS A 599 -5.91 25.37 9.49
N ALA A 600 -5.46 26.32 10.28
CA ALA A 600 -4.47 27.34 9.85
C ALA A 600 -3.05 26.79 9.67
N GLU A 601 -2.85 25.48 9.58
CA GLU A 601 -1.58 24.78 9.28
C GLU A 601 -1.48 24.25 7.84
N ALA A 602 -2.44 24.50 6.97
CA ALA A 602 -2.39 24.03 5.59
C ALA A 602 -1.82 25.09 4.64
#